data_bae2aa86f1f844255d6df9496f60151d
#
_entry.id   bae2aa86f1f844255d6df9496f60151d
#
_cell.length_a   1.000
_cell.length_b   1.000
_cell.length_c   1.000
_cell.angle_alpha   90.00
_cell.angle_beta   90.00
_cell.angle_gamma   90.00
#
_symmetry.space_group_name_H-M   'P 1'
#
loop_
_entity.id
_entity.type
_entity.pdbx_description
1 polymer ?
#
loop_
_entity_poly.entity_id
_entity_poly.type
_entity_poly.pdbx_seq_one_letter_code
_entity_poly.pdbx_strand_id
1 'polypeptide(L)'
;MSIMSFFKKYKKKFVAKLRQLRKYYRYKVYFPKKYESYCNQPVQENKVLFLEMRFTTLSNSFQYLYKKLEESGEYDLKCSYVQFNFIRGREFTKRVDDMLQELATAKYVFVDDASLILSSIPLRKETIA
;
A
#
# COMPACT_ATOMS: atom_id res chain seq x y z
N MET A 1 -44.60 -9.39 -0.28
CA MET A 1 -43.26 -9.39 0.28
C MET A 1 -43.30 -9.68 1.76
N SER A 2 -42.62 -10.72 2.22
CA SER A 2 -42.61 -11.06 3.63
C SER A 2 -41.77 -10.05 4.44
N ILE A 3 -42.10 -9.87 5.70
CA ILE A 3 -41.32 -9.03 6.64
C ILE A 3 -39.86 -9.51 6.71
N MET A 4 -39.64 -10.81 6.69
CA MET A 4 -38.31 -11.42 6.68
C MET A 4 -37.48 -11.02 5.46
N SER A 5 -38.08 -10.95 4.29
CA SER A 5 -37.44 -10.51 3.06
C SER A 5 -37.03 -9.04 3.13
N PHE A 6 -37.87 -8.21 3.72
CA PHE A 6 -37.60 -6.78 3.95
C PHE A 6 -36.41 -6.58 4.89
N PHE A 7 -36.35 -7.29 6.01
CA PHE A 7 -35.24 -7.22 6.96
C PHE A 7 -33.93 -7.69 6.36
N LYS A 8 -33.94 -8.77 5.56
CA LYS A 8 -32.74 -9.24 4.86
C LYS A 8 -32.17 -8.19 3.91
N LYS A 9 -33.04 -7.49 3.17
CA LYS A 9 -32.65 -6.43 2.27
C LYS A 9 -32.02 -5.25 3.02
N TYR A 10 -32.61 -4.84 4.14
CA TYR A 10 -32.07 -3.78 4.98
C TYR A 10 -30.71 -4.16 5.58
N LYS A 11 -30.58 -5.38 6.06
CA LYS A 11 -29.33 -5.90 6.63
C LYS A 11 -28.20 -5.87 5.60
N LYS A 12 -28.47 -6.25 4.33
CA LYS A 12 -27.47 -6.18 3.26
C LYS A 12 -27.01 -4.74 3.00
N LYS A 13 -27.94 -3.78 2.94
CA LYS A 13 -27.62 -2.37 2.75
C LYS A 13 -26.78 -1.82 3.90
N PHE A 14 -27.12 -2.17 5.13
CA PHE A 14 -26.41 -1.74 6.33
C PHE A 14 -24.97 -2.27 6.34
N VAL A 15 -24.81 -3.58 6.03
CA VAL A 15 -23.49 -4.20 5.97
C VAL A 15 -22.63 -3.57 4.87
N ALA A 16 -23.22 -3.28 3.69
CA ALA A 16 -22.53 -2.61 2.60
C ALA A 16 -22.03 -1.21 3.01
N LYS A 17 -22.86 -0.43 3.70
CA LYS A 17 -22.46 0.88 4.23
C LYS A 17 -21.34 0.77 5.25
N LEU A 18 -21.41 -0.20 6.16
CA LEU A 18 -20.33 -0.43 7.13
C LEU A 18 -19.00 -0.77 6.45
N ARG A 19 -19.04 -1.61 5.40
CA ARG A 19 -17.85 -1.95 4.63
C ARG A 19 -17.24 -0.71 3.96
N GLN A 20 -18.09 0.16 3.38
CA GLN A 20 -17.64 1.41 2.76
C GLN A 20 -17.01 2.36 3.79
N LEU A 21 -17.63 2.49 4.97
CA LEU A 21 -17.11 3.32 6.04
C LEU A 21 -15.77 2.80 6.56
N ARG A 22 -15.63 1.48 6.74
CA ARG A 22 -14.38 0.85 7.16
C ARG A 22 -13.29 1.07 6.13
N LYS A 23 -13.60 0.91 4.83
CA LYS A 23 -12.69 1.15 3.74
C LYS A 23 -12.25 2.61 3.71
N TYR A 24 -13.21 3.54 3.81
CA TYR A 24 -12.93 4.97 3.86
C TYR A 24 -11.99 5.30 5.02
N TYR A 25 -12.30 4.82 6.23
CA TYR A 25 -11.46 5.06 7.41
C TYR A 25 -10.06 4.53 7.19
N ARG A 26 -9.94 3.29 6.68
CA ARG A 26 -8.64 2.64 6.46
C ARG A 26 -7.78 3.44 5.49
N TYR A 27 -8.31 3.82 4.33
CA TYR A 27 -7.54 4.51 3.29
C TYR A 27 -7.33 5.99 3.55
N LYS A 28 -8.28 6.67 4.19
CA LYS A 28 -8.22 8.12 4.39
C LYS A 28 -7.68 8.54 5.75
N VAL A 29 -7.74 7.67 6.75
CA VAL A 29 -7.33 8.00 8.12
C VAL A 29 -6.24 7.07 8.63
N TYR A 30 -6.49 5.76 8.63
CA TYR A 30 -5.60 4.79 9.27
C TYR A 30 -4.24 4.71 8.58
N PHE A 31 -4.20 4.46 7.28
CA PHE A 31 -2.95 4.33 6.54
C PHE A 31 -2.15 5.64 6.49
N PRO A 32 -2.75 6.81 6.19
CA PRO A 32 -2.01 8.07 6.25
C PRO A 32 -1.40 8.36 7.61
N LYS A 33 -2.13 8.10 8.71
CA LYS A 33 -1.59 8.28 10.06
C LYS A 33 -0.44 7.33 10.37
N LYS A 34 -0.54 6.08 9.95
CA LYS A 34 0.54 5.11 10.11
C LYS A 34 1.79 5.55 9.35
N TYR A 35 1.63 5.96 8.11
CA TYR A 35 2.73 6.49 7.32
C TYR A 35 3.38 7.69 8.01
N GLU A 36 2.58 8.65 8.47
CA GLU A 36 3.06 9.83 9.17
C GLU A 36 3.84 9.45 10.43
N SER A 37 3.38 8.46 11.18
CA SER A 37 4.07 7.99 12.38
C SER A 37 5.44 7.37 12.06
N TYR A 38 5.59 6.74 10.89
CA TYR A 38 6.88 6.19 10.44
C TYR A 38 7.81 7.26 9.87
N CYS A 39 7.28 8.42 9.49
CA CYS A 39 8.08 9.54 8.97
C CYS A 39 8.89 10.26 10.04
N ASN A 40 8.82 9.84 11.32
CA ASN A 40 9.72 10.35 12.36
C ASN A 40 11.17 9.89 12.14
N GLN A 41 11.39 8.86 11.32
CA GLN A 41 12.71 8.41 10.93
C GLN A 41 13.17 9.17 9.69
N PRO A 42 14.48 9.46 9.56
CA PRO A 42 15.00 10.15 8.38
C PRO A 42 14.93 9.26 7.15
N VAL A 43 14.82 9.89 5.98
CA VAL A 43 14.92 9.19 4.70
C VAL A 43 16.34 8.67 4.53
N GLN A 44 16.45 7.42 4.10
CA GLN A 44 17.73 6.82 3.74
C GLN A 44 18.05 7.18 2.29
N GLU A 45 19.11 7.97 2.08
CA GLU A 45 19.42 8.57 0.77
C GLU A 45 19.68 7.57 -0.36
N ASN A 46 20.12 6.36 -0.01
CA ASN A 46 20.41 5.32 -1.00
C ASN A 46 19.31 4.25 -1.08
N LYS A 47 18.20 4.42 -0.35
CA LYS A 47 17.13 3.42 -0.32
C LYS A 47 16.19 3.57 -1.50
N VAL A 48 16.01 2.46 -2.23
CA VAL A 48 15.10 2.36 -3.37
C VAL A 48 14.05 1.30 -3.05
N LEU A 49 12.79 1.66 -3.14
CA LEU A 49 11.67 0.77 -2.89
C LEU A 49 10.92 0.48 -4.19
N PHE A 50 10.76 -0.80 -4.50
CA PHE A 50 9.92 -1.27 -5.60
C PHE A 50 8.60 -1.76 -5.02
N LEU A 51 7.49 -1.16 -5.44
CA LEU A 51 6.15 -1.53 -4.99
C LEU A 51 5.44 -2.32 -6.08
N GLU A 52 5.07 -3.54 -5.75
CA GLU A 52 4.25 -4.38 -6.61
C GLU A 52 2.91 -4.63 -5.92
N MET A 53 1.83 -4.17 -6.54
CA MET A 53 0.51 -4.19 -5.92
C MET A 53 -0.34 -5.38 -6.34
N ARG A 54 0.06 -6.12 -7.35
CA ARG A 54 -0.73 -7.23 -7.90
C ARG A 54 -0.06 -8.59 -7.79
N PHE A 55 1.25 -8.65 -7.94
CA PHE A 55 2.00 -9.90 -8.10
C PHE A 55 2.97 -10.11 -6.94
N THR A 56 3.51 -11.32 -6.87
CA THR A 56 4.55 -11.68 -5.91
C THR A 56 5.96 -11.50 -6.46
N THR A 57 6.07 -11.11 -7.74
CA THR A 57 7.35 -10.88 -8.40
C THR A 57 7.31 -9.53 -9.12
N LEU A 58 8.46 -8.93 -9.34
CA LEU A 58 8.56 -7.68 -10.07
C LEU A 58 8.20 -7.89 -11.56
N SER A 59 7.62 -6.86 -12.18
CA SER A 59 7.42 -6.81 -13.62
C SER A 59 8.76 -6.91 -14.36
N ASN A 60 8.73 -7.27 -15.64
CA ASN A 60 9.95 -7.42 -16.44
C ASN A 60 10.77 -6.11 -16.46
N SER A 61 10.12 -4.98 -16.61
CA SER A 61 10.78 -3.66 -16.57
C SER A 61 11.46 -3.40 -15.25
N PHE A 62 10.78 -3.72 -14.13
CA PHE A 62 11.32 -3.53 -12.80
C PHE A 62 12.44 -4.53 -12.50
N GLN A 63 12.34 -5.76 -12.99
CA GLN A 63 13.43 -6.74 -12.83
C GLN A 63 14.70 -6.24 -13.50
N TYR A 64 14.60 -5.69 -14.69
CA TYR A 64 15.73 -5.13 -15.42
C TYR A 64 16.36 -3.96 -14.66
N LEU A 65 15.53 -3.02 -14.20
CA LEU A 65 15.98 -1.86 -13.43
C LEU A 65 16.61 -2.28 -12.11
N TYR A 66 15.97 -3.22 -11.39
CA TYR A 66 16.48 -3.75 -10.14
C TYR A 66 17.88 -4.34 -10.31
N LYS A 67 18.06 -5.15 -11.36
CA LYS A 67 19.34 -5.78 -11.67
C LYS A 67 20.43 -4.73 -11.95
N LYS A 68 20.10 -3.70 -12.70
CA LYS A 68 21.03 -2.61 -13.01
C LYS A 68 21.45 -1.86 -11.76
N LEU A 69 20.51 -1.55 -10.88
CA LEU A 69 20.80 -0.86 -9.60
C LEU A 69 21.60 -1.77 -8.65
N GLU A 70 21.31 -3.07 -8.63
CA GLU A 70 22.05 -4.04 -7.84
C GLU A 70 23.52 -4.14 -8.30
N GLU A 71 23.75 -4.15 -9.61
CA GLU A 71 25.10 -4.20 -10.18
C GLU A 71 25.94 -2.98 -9.80
N SER A 72 25.32 -1.82 -9.60
CA SER A 72 26.04 -0.62 -9.19
C SER A 72 26.57 -0.69 -7.76
N GLY A 73 25.91 -1.46 -6.88
CA GLY A 73 26.29 -1.61 -5.49
C GLY A 73 26.09 -0.37 -4.62
N GLU A 74 25.48 0.69 -5.16
CA GLU A 74 25.33 1.98 -4.46
C GLU A 74 24.01 2.12 -3.71
N TYR A 75 23.03 1.23 -3.97
CA TYR A 75 21.67 1.38 -3.49
C TYR A 75 21.26 0.24 -2.58
N ASP A 76 20.47 0.58 -1.56
CA ASP A 76 19.77 -0.40 -0.72
C ASP A 76 18.41 -0.67 -1.36
N LEU A 77 18.26 -1.84 -1.96
CA LEU A 77 17.08 -2.21 -2.74
C LEU A 77 16.10 -3.00 -1.89
N LYS A 78 14.85 -2.54 -1.84
CA LYS A 78 13.76 -3.19 -1.12
C LYS A 78 12.58 -3.41 -2.06
N CYS A 79 11.87 -4.52 -1.86
CA CYS A 79 10.65 -4.85 -2.61
C CYS A 79 9.51 -5.07 -1.65
N SER A 80 8.33 -4.54 -1.99
CA SER A 80 7.11 -4.77 -1.23
C SER A 80 6.02 -5.30 -2.16
N TYR A 81 5.40 -6.42 -1.76
CA TYR A 81 4.36 -7.09 -2.53
C TYR A 81 3.08 -7.07 -1.71
N VAL A 82 2.10 -6.25 -2.10
CA VAL A 82 0.87 -6.09 -1.32
C VAL A 82 -0.24 -7.03 -1.76
N GLN A 83 -0.35 -7.31 -3.04
CA GLN A 83 -1.35 -8.22 -3.61
C GLN A 83 -2.79 -7.89 -3.21
N PHE A 84 -3.18 -6.63 -3.36
CA PHE A 84 -4.45 -6.12 -2.81
C PHE A 84 -5.70 -6.84 -3.35
N ASN A 85 -5.62 -7.54 -4.50
CA ASN A 85 -6.74 -8.29 -5.06
C ASN A 85 -6.86 -9.70 -4.48
N PHE A 86 -5.82 -10.23 -3.84
CA PHE A 86 -5.75 -11.63 -3.42
C PHE A 86 -5.70 -11.80 -1.91
N ILE A 87 -5.31 -10.76 -1.18
CA ILE A 87 -5.13 -10.80 0.26
C ILE A 87 -6.13 -9.86 0.92
N ARG A 88 -6.77 -10.31 2.01
CA ARG A 88 -7.79 -9.55 2.73
C ARG A 88 -7.58 -9.60 4.23
N GLY A 89 -8.29 -8.72 4.95
CA GLY A 89 -8.32 -8.72 6.40
C GLY A 89 -7.01 -8.33 7.06
N ARG A 90 -6.63 -9.04 8.09
CA ARG A 90 -5.44 -8.73 8.89
C ARG A 90 -4.14 -8.87 8.11
N GLU A 91 -4.06 -9.86 7.23
CA GLU A 91 -2.88 -10.06 6.41
C GLU A 91 -2.67 -8.90 5.45
N PHE A 92 -3.74 -8.42 4.81
CA PHE A 92 -3.68 -7.25 3.95
C PHE A 92 -3.21 -6.01 4.72
N THR A 93 -3.81 -5.76 5.89
CA THR A 93 -3.44 -4.62 6.73
C THR A 93 -1.98 -4.70 7.17
N LYS A 94 -1.50 -5.89 7.53
CA LYS A 94 -0.10 -6.10 7.91
C LYS A 94 0.85 -5.81 6.75
N ARG A 95 0.53 -6.31 5.55
CA ARG A 95 1.38 -6.08 4.38
C ARG A 95 1.43 -4.61 3.98
N VAL A 96 0.30 -3.90 4.09
CA VAL A 96 0.28 -2.46 3.85
C VAL A 96 1.09 -1.74 4.93
N ASP A 97 0.96 -2.13 6.18
CA ASP A 97 1.73 -1.53 7.27
C ASP A 97 3.24 -1.71 7.05
N ASP A 98 3.68 -2.92 6.71
CA ASP A 98 5.08 -3.20 6.40
C ASP A 98 5.57 -2.34 5.20
N MET A 99 4.74 -2.21 4.18
CA MET A 99 5.03 -1.36 3.03
C MET A 99 5.16 0.11 3.43
N LEU A 100 4.29 0.60 4.31
CA LEU A 100 4.34 1.99 4.78
C LEU A 100 5.61 2.29 5.56
N GLN A 101 6.12 1.34 6.34
CA GLN A 101 7.40 1.49 7.03
C GLN A 101 8.54 1.66 6.04
N GLU A 102 8.59 0.84 5.02
CA GLU A 102 9.60 0.94 3.97
C GLU A 102 9.44 2.21 3.15
N LEU A 103 8.20 2.59 2.83
CA LEU A 103 7.89 3.79 2.06
C LEU A 103 8.33 5.06 2.77
N ALA A 104 8.14 5.13 4.09
CA ALA A 104 8.46 6.32 4.87
C ALA A 104 9.96 6.65 4.88
N THR A 105 10.82 5.65 4.76
CA THR A 105 12.28 5.84 4.78
C THR A 105 12.92 5.72 3.39
N ALA A 106 12.16 5.45 2.34
CA ALA A 106 12.68 5.32 0.98
C ALA A 106 12.95 6.69 0.36
N LYS A 107 14.09 6.82 -0.32
CA LYS A 107 14.39 8.02 -1.12
C LYS A 107 13.72 7.96 -2.48
N TYR A 108 13.76 6.79 -3.12
CA TYR A 108 13.18 6.57 -4.44
C TYR A 108 12.15 5.45 -4.37
N VAL A 109 11.01 5.65 -5.02
CA VAL A 109 9.92 4.67 -5.04
C VAL A 109 9.49 4.43 -6.49
N PHE A 110 9.54 3.17 -6.92
CA PHE A 110 9.06 2.76 -8.22
C PHE A 110 7.74 2.01 -8.05
N VAL A 111 6.70 2.47 -8.72
CA VAL A 111 5.35 1.91 -8.65
C VAL A 111 4.92 1.55 -10.07
N ASP A 112 4.53 0.30 -10.25
CA ASP A 112 4.09 -0.23 -11.53
C ASP A 112 2.64 0.18 -11.85
N ASP A 113 1.82 0.34 -10.83
CA ASP A 113 0.38 0.55 -10.98
C ASP A 113 -0.15 1.57 -9.98
N ALA A 114 -1.08 2.41 -10.42
CA ALA A 114 -1.74 3.36 -9.54
C ALA A 114 -2.65 2.62 -8.56
N SER A 115 -2.53 2.92 -7.27
CA SER A 115 -3.35 2.29 -6.24
C SER A 115 -4.05 3.34 -5.39
N LEU A 116 -5.22 2.97 -4.85
CA LEU A 116 -5.95 3.81 -3.89
C LEU A 116 -5.13 4.07 -2.63
N ILE A 117 -4.30 3.12 -2.23
CA ILE A 117 -3.45 3.25 -1.05
C ILE A 117 -2.48 4.40 -1.24
N LEU A 118 -1.71 4.37 -2.33
CA LEU A 118 -0.70 5.40 -2.59
C LEU A 118 -1.32 6.76 -2.87
N SER A 119 -2.45 6.81 -3.58
CA SER A 119 -3.13 8.07 -3.87
C SER A 119 -3.70 8.74 -2.61
N SER A 120 -3.92 7.96 -1.54
CA SER A 120 -4.44 8.46 -0.26
C SER A 120 -3.35 8.91 0.69
N ILE A 121 -2.09 8.62 0.41
CA ILE A 121 -0.96 8.89 1.30
C ILE A 121 -0.18 10.10 0.79
N PRO A 122 -0.12 11.20 1.55
CA PRO A 122 0.73 12.33 1.18
C PRO A 122 2.19 11.99 1.46
N LEU A 123 2.95 11.68 0.42
CA LEU A 123 4.36 11.35 0.54
C LEU A 123 5.15 12.55 1.10
N ARG A 124 6.12 12.25 1.96
CA ARG A 124 7.01 13.28 2.47
C ARG A 124 7.85 13.88 1.34
N LYS A 125 8.27 15.14 1.51
CA LYS A 125 8.95 15.91 0.45
C LYS A 125 10.26 15.28 -0.01
N GLU A 126 10.93 14.60 0.88
CA GLU A 126 12.24 14.00 0.63
C GLU A 126 12.17 12.73 -0.24
N THR A 127 10.98 12.14 -0.40
CA THR A 127 10.77 10.94 -1.20
C THR A 127 10.40 11.29 -2.64
N ILE A 128 11.07 10.65 -3.59
CA ILE A 128 10.83 10.81 -5.03
C ILE A 128 10.15 9.55 -5.55
N ALA A 129 8.93 9.70 -6.05
CA ALA A 129 8.15 8.59 -6.60
C ALA A 129 8.15 8.59 -8.12
#